data_85fa639b0ee9cf4f3bc9d4c34a8998c8
#
_entry.id   85fa639b0ee9cf4f3bc9d4c34a8998c8
#
_cell.length_a   1.000
_cell.length_b   1.000
_cell.length_c   1.000
_cell.angle_alpha   90.00
_cell.angle_beta   90.00
_cell.angle_gamma   90.00
#
_symmetry.space_group_name_H-M   'P 1'
#
loop_
_entity.id
_entity.type
_entity.pdbx_description
1 polymer ?
#
loop_
_entity_poly.entity_id
_entity_poly.type
_entity_poly.pdbx_seq_one_letter_code
_entity_poly.pdbx_strand_id
1 'polypeptide(L)'
;MGHFNKEGKFNENSYLIDAEFMKLKGTFSLYLLENDGMRMLIDVGEMLAARKIVKKLKALGLFPIHKILLTHAHWDHIQALPRILKQMEGEEVEILAHENALGILKDPEEMNKYFEFIVEPIENVTPLKENDTIDLNGFELSIYEFFGHTQDSIGVYDKVHKNIIVGDAIMDLIDNETYFPALYGPHFDEQSLLNSFDKLQGMKDQLESISLAHFGVYSGDDFQSFLDGLKAKYLNVKDSIIKWYNENPDGDYVTEKYQEHIIPNSKIFPKE
;
A
#
# COMPACT_ATOMS: atom_id res chain seq x y z
N MET A 1 -19.38 -3.19 9.04
CA MET A 1 -18.12 -2.74 9.68
C MET A 1 -17.67 -1.52 8.91
N GLY A 2 -17.18 -0.51 9.53
CA GLY A 2 -16.65 0.66 8.85
C GLY A 2 -15.15 0.50 8.57
N HIS A 3 -14.32 1.18 9.35
CA HIS A 3 -12.87 1.15 9.23
C HIS A 3 -12.23 0.19 10.24
N PHE A 4 -11.60 -0.89 9.74
CA PHE A 4 -10.77 -1.78 10.55
C PHE A 4 -9.34 -1.24 10.58
N ASN A 5 -8.94 -0.65 11.70
CA ASN A 5 -7.67 0.06 11.89
C ASN A 5 -6.86 -0.46 13.08
N LYS A 6 -6.96 -1.74 13.38
CA LYS A 6 -6.27 -2.39 14.48
C LYS A 6 -5.46 -3.57 13.96
N GLU A 7 -4.29 -3.79 14.56
CA GLU A 7 -3.53 -5.00 14.32
C GLU A 7 -4.34 -6.25 14.67
N GLY A 8 -4.31 -7.26 13.81
CA GLY A 8 -4.96 -8.53 14.02
C GLY A 8 -5.73 -9.07 12.82
N LYS A 9 -6.47 -10.12 13.05
CA LYS A 9 -7.27 -10.84 12.06
C LYS A 9 -8.53 -10.04 11.70
N PHE A 10 -8.77 -9.76 10.40
CA PHE A 10 -9.95 -9.02 9.96
C PHE A 10 -10.93 -9.84 9.09
N ASN A 11 -10.48 -10.96 8.54
CA ASN A 11 -11.33 -12.01 7.94
C ASN A 11 -10.71 -13.39 8.17
N GLU A 12 -11.30 -14.46 7.61
CA GLU A 12 -10.87 -15.83 7.88
C GLU A 12 -9.40 -16.09 7.51
N ASN A 13 -8.90 -15.49 6.44
CA ASN A 13 -7.56 -15.72 5.90
C ASN A 13 -6.60 -14.54 6.05
N SER A 14 -7.06 -13.36 6.54
CA SER A 14 -6.28 -12.13 6.40
C SER A 14 -6.06 -11.41 7.73
N TYR A 15 -4.85 -10.89 7.87
CA TYR A 15 -4.37 -10.15 9.04
C TYR A 15 -3.79 -8.81 8.63
N LEU A 16 -4.08 -7.78 9.42
CA LEU A 16 -3.41 -6.48 9.36
C LEU A 16 -2.27 -6.47 10.38
N ILE A 17 -1.08 -6.10 9.92
CA ILE A 17 0.13 -5.90 10.75
C ILE A 17 0.52 -4.43 10.67
N ASP A 18 0.49 -3.72 11.78
CA ASP A 18 0.92 -2.32 11.84
C ASP A 18 2.46 -2.24 11.78
N ALA A 19 3.00 -1.77 10.66
CA ALA A 19 4.44 -1.59 10.47
C ALA A 19 4.98 -0.30 11.09
N GLU A 20 4.09 0.66 11.42
CA GLU A 20 4.45 1.91 12.11
C GLU A 20 5.41 2.79 11.28
N PHE A 21 4.94 3.31 10.15
CA PHE A 21 5.71 4.22 9.29
C PHE A 21 6.36 5.35 10.10
N MET A 22 7.66 5.53 9.96
CA MET A 22 8.46 6.49 10.75
C MET A 22 8.24 6.37 12.27
N LYS A 23 7.97 5.15 12.77
CA LYS A 23 7.64 4.82 14.18
C LYS A 23 6.29 5.34 14.67
N LEU A 24 5.43 5.83 13.78
CA LEU A 24 4.08 6.25 14.09
C LEU A 24 3.12 5.07 13.96
N LYS A 25 2.40 4.77 15.03
CA LYS A 25 1.41 3.69 15.04
C LYS A 25 0.18 4.06 14.21
N GLY A 26 -0.38 3.04 13.53
CA GLY A 26 -1.60 3.22 12.74
C GLY A 26 -1.37 4.04 11.48
N THR A 27 -0.19 3.95 10.87
CA THR A 27 0.18 4.72 9.70
C THR A 27 0.62 3.88 8.51
N PHE A 28 0.97 2.61 8.72
CA PHE A 28 1.37 1.69 7.64
C PHE A 28 0.91 0.27 7.92
N SER A 29 0.05 -0.26 7.07
CA SER A 29 -0.49 -1.62 7.12
C SER A 29 0.29 -2.54 6.19
N LEU A 30 0.81 -3.63 6.73
CA LEU A 30 1.13 -4.80 5.94
C LEU A 30 -0.03 -5.77 6.06
N TYR A 31 -0.26 -6.55 5.01
CA TYR A 31 -1.28 -7.58 5.03
C TYR A 31 -0.65 -8.96 4.94
N LEU A 32 -0.99 -9.83 5.89
CA LEU A 32 -0.59 -11.22 5.80
C LEU A 32 -1.82 -12.06 5.47
N LEU A 33 -1.72 -12.85 4.41
CA LEU A 33 -2.71 -13.82 3.99
C LEU A 33 -2.23 -15.23 4.34
N GLU A 34 -3.12 -16.04 4.89
CA GLU A 34 -2.79 -17.40 5.34
C GLU A 34 -3.91 -18.37 4.99
N ASN A 35 -3.56 -19.52 4.42
CA ASN A 35 -4.46 -20.67 4.24
C ASN A 35 -3.69 -21.98 4.38
N ASP A 36 -4.19 -22.89 5.22
CA ASP A 36 -3.59 -24.22 5.46
C ASP A 36 -2.06 -24.21 5.63
N GLY A 37 -1.57 -23.24 6.42
CA GLY A 37 -0.14 -23.07 6.73
C GLY A 37 0.67 -22.34 5.67
N MET A 38 0.15 -22.14 4.44
CA MET A 38 0.80 -21.28 3.43
C MET A 38 0.55 -19.81 3.75
N ARG A 39 1.61 -19.00 3.79
CA ARG A 39 1.56 -17.60 4.23
C ARG A 39 2.21 -16.68 3.22
N MET A 40 1.50 -15.62 2.86
CA MET A 40 2.01 -14.56 2.00
C MET A 40 1.92 -13.23 2.74
N LEU A 41 3.04 -12.50 2.80
CA LEU A 41 3.10 -11.13 3.29
C LEU A 41 3.03 -10.17 2.09
N ILE A 42 2.16 -9.18 2.16
CA ILE A 42 2.05 -8.12 1.16
C ILE A 42 2.75 -6.89 1.73
N ASP A 43 3.78 -6.45 1.04
CA ASP A 43 4.78 -5.45 1.41
C ASP A 43 5.59 -5.82 2.67
N VAL A 44 6.65 -5.08 2.93
CA VAL A 44 7.57 -5.38 4.03
C VAL A 44 7.93 -4.17 4.89
N GLY A 45 7.52 -2.97 4.48
CA GLY A 45 7.76 -1.75 5.24
C GLY A 45 9.19 -1.20 5.14
N GLU A 46 9.44 -0.16 5.94
CA GLU A 46 10.76 0.46 6.05
C GLU A 46 11.77 -0.41 6.82
N MET A 47 13.06 -0.22 6.55
CA MET A 47 14.16 -1.01 7.11
C MET A 47 14.14 -1.12 8.66
N LEU A 48 13.76 -0.03 9.34
CA LEU A 48 13.77 0.01 10.81
C LEU A 48 12.65 -0.83 11.42
N ALA A 49 11.56 -1.07 10.68
CA ALA A 49 10.40 -1.85 11.13
C ALA A 49 10.65 -3.37 11.09
N ALA A 50 11.61 -3.87 10.31
CA ALA A 50 11.82 -5.29 10.02
C ALA A 50 11.79 -6.22 11.26
N ARG A 51 12.56 -5.89 12.31
CA ARG A 51 12.61 -6.72 13.54
C ARG A 51 11.27 -6.75 14.27
N LYS A 52 10.56 -5.63 14.27
CA LYS A 52 9.26 -5.49 14.93
C LYS A 52 8.21 -6.29 14.18
N ILE A 53 8.20 -6.20 12.84
CA ILE A 53 7.30 -6.97 11.97
C ILE A 53 7.47 -8.46 12.23
N VAL A 54 8.70 -8.99 12.16
CA VAL A 54 8.94 -10.41 12.42
C VAL A 54 8.56 -10.82 13.84
N LYS A 55 8.79 -9.96 14.85
CA LYS A 55 8.35 -10.23 16.23
C LYS A 55 6.82 -10.34 16.32
N LYS A 56 6.09 -9.45 15.64
CA LYS A 56 4.62 -9.47 15.58
C LYS A 56 4.11 -10.73 14.89
N LEU A 57 4.67 -11.08 13.73
CA LEU A 57 4.32 -12.30 13.01
C LEU A 57 4.54 -13.57 13.85
N LYS A 58 5.68 -13.66 14.56
CA LYS A 58 5.95 -14.77 15.48
C LYS A 58 4.96 -14.83 16.65
N ALA A 59 4.61 -13.68 17.21
CA ALA A 59 3.64 -13.60 18.31
C ALA A 59 2.23 -14.04 17.90
N LEU A 60 1.86 -13.82 16.63
CA LEU A 60 0.58 -14.25 16.04
C LEU A 60 0.61 -15.71 15.53
N GLY A 61 1.75 -16.40 15.57
CA GLY A 61 1.91 -17.75 15.00
C GLY A 61 1.95 -17.77 13.47
N LEU A 62 2.24 -16.63 12.83
CA LEU A 62 2.21 -16.41 11.39
C LEU A 62 3.63 -16.39 10.76
N PHE A 63 4.57 -17.08 11.35
CA PHE A 63 5.95 -17.18 10.90
C PHE A 63 6.36 -18.67 10.82
N PRO A 64 7.14 -19.13 9.82
CA PRO A 64 7.75 -18.36 8.74
C PRO A 64 6.76 -17.92 7.65
N ILE A 65 7.21 -16.99 6.77
CA ILE A 65 6.51 -16.56 5.56
C ILE A 65 7.02 -17.39 4.39
N HIS A 66 6.16 -17.73 3.43
CA HIS A 66 6.52 -18.53 2.26
C HIS A 66 6.57 -17.71 0.98
N LYS A 67 5.75 -16.65 0.91
CA LYS A 67 5.70 -15.71 -0.21
C LYS A 67 5.73 -14.28 0.31
N ILE A 68 6.40 -13.38 -0.40
CA ILE A 68 6.35 -11.94 -0.19
C ILE A 68 5.94 -11.30 -1.51
N LEU A 69 4.84 -10.56 -1.52
CA LEU A 69 4.39 -9.80 -2.66
C LEU A 69 4.67 -8.33 -2.41
N LEU A 70 5.34 -7.67 -3.34
CA LEU A 70 5.59 -6.23 -3.33
C LEU A 70 4.56 -5.55 -4.22
N THR A 71 3.75 -4.65 -3.64
CA THR A 71 2.69 -3.95 -4.38
C THR A 71 3.26 -2.99 -5.41
N HIS A 72 4.39 -2.36 -5.09
CA HIS A 72 5.18 -1.49 -5.96
C HIS A 72 6.57 -1.26 -5.36
N ALA A 73 7.47 -0.60 -6.10
CA ALA A 73 8.88 -0.51 -5.74
C ALA A 73 9.27 0.74 -4.92
N HIS A 74 8.35 1.43 -4.24
CA HIS A 74 8.73 2.51 -3.34
C HIS A 74 9.42 1.98 -2.08
N TRP A 75 10.36 2.77 -1.55
CA TRP A 75 11.29 2.39 -0.49
C TRP A 75 10.59 1.91 0.80
N ASP A 76 9.51 2.55 1.19
CA ASP A 76 8.74 2.24 2.41
C ASP A 76 7.93 0.94 2.30
N HIS A 77 7.78 0.39 1.10
CA HIS A 77 7.17 -0.92 0.85
C HIS A 77 8.19 -2.06 0.78
N ILE A 78 9.44 -1.79 0.38
CA ILE A 78 10.41 -2.84 0.01
C ILE A 78 11.68 -2.84 0.86
N GLN A 79 12.01 -1.76 1.56
CA GLN A 79 13.30 -1.55 2.20
C GLN A 79 13.63 -2.57 3.30
N ALA A 80 12.62 -3.11 3.99
CA ALA A 80 12.84 -4.10 5.05
C ALA A 80 13.16 -5.51 4.53
N LEU A 81 12.97 -5.80 3.23
CA LEU A 81 13.05 -7.14 2.66
C LEU A 81 14.35 -7.89 3.02
N PRO A 82 15.55 -7.34 2.80
CA PRO A 82 16.80 -8.07 3.12
C PRO A 82 16.89 -8.47 4.59
N ARG A 83 16.39 -7.60 5.48
CA ARG A 83 16.40 -7.87 6.93
C ARG A 83 15.37 -8.90 7.37
N ILE A 84 14.23 -8.96 6.70
CA ILE A 84 13.20 -9.97 6.96
C ILE A 84 13.70 -11.33 6.45
N LEU A 85 14.23 -11.40 5.22
CA LEU A 85 14.82 -12.62 4.66
C LEU A 85 15.95 -13.19 5.53
N LYS A 86 16.82 -12.34 6.06
CA LYS A 86 17.87 -12.76 7.01
C LYS A 86 17.32 -13.44 8.26
N GLN A 87 16.10 -13.11 8.71
CA GLN A 87 15.48 -13.76 9.86
C GLN A 87 14.76 -15.07 9.51
N MET A 88 14.65 -15.36 8.22
CA MET A 88 14.12 -16.61 7.65
C MET A 88 15.22 -17.45 7.00
N GLU A 89 16.49 -17.28 7.45
CA GLU A 89 17.64 -18.01 6.93
C GLU A 89 17.42 -19.53 7.06
N GLY A 90 17.50 -20.23 5.91
CA GLY A 90 17.17 -21.65 5.81
C GLY A 90 15.75 -21.96 5.30
N GLU A 91 14.87 -20.99 5.17
CA GLU A 91 13.56 -21.13 4.55
C GLU A 91 13.60 -20.62 3.11
N GLU A 92 12.89 -21.28 2.21
CA GLU A 92 12.71 -20.81 0.84
C GLU A 92 11.53 -19.82 0.80
N VAL A 93 11.79 -18.59 0.31
CA VAL A 93 10.78 -17.53 0.22
C VAL A 93 10.68 -17.04 -1.21
N GLU A 94 9.51 -17.18 -1.81
CA GLU A 94 9.22 -16.63 -3.13
C GLU A 94 8.90 -15.13 -3.02
N ILE A 95 9.62 -14.29 -3.79
CA ILE A 95 9.39 -12.85 -3.89
C ILE A 95 8.64 -12.60 -5.20
N LEU A 96 7.52 -11.89 -5.12
CA LEU A 96 6.65 -11.58 -6.25
C LEU A 96 6.50 -10.08 -6.38
N ALA A 97 6.53 -9.56 -7.61
CA ALA A 97 6.22 -8.16 -7.92
C ALA A 97 5.75 -8.04 -9.38
N HIS A 98 5.18 -6.91 -9.73
CA HIS A 98 4.83 -6.65 -11.14
C HIS A 98 6.08 -6.68 -12.05
N GLU A 99 5.92 -7.14 -13.30
CA GLU A 99 7.05 -7.23 -14.24
C GLU A 99 7.76 -5.88 -14.48
N ASN A 100 7.03 -4.76 -14.41
CA ASN A 100 7.61 -3.42 -14.53
C ASN A 100 8.49 -3.04 -13.33
N ALA A 101 8.32 -3.67 -12.17
CA ALA A 101 9.16 -3.42 -10.98
C ALA A 101 10.57 -4.01 -11.12
N LEU A 102 10.77 -5.04 -11.94
CA LEU A 102 12.01 -5.82 -11.96
C LEU A 102 13.26 -4.97 -12.22
N GLY A 103 13.16 -4.00 -13.14
CA GLY A 103 14.26 -3.08 -13.44
C GLY A 103 14.63 -2.20 -12.24
N ILE A 104 13.62 -1.62 -11.60
CA ILE A 104 13.78 -0.74 -10.43
C ILE A 104 14.31 -1.53 -9.22
N LEU A 105 13.76 -2.73 -8.98
CA LEU A 105 14.19 -3.59 -7.86
C LEU A 105 15.64 -4.05 -8.02
N LYS A 106 16.07 -4.33 -9.25
CA LYS A 106 17.45 -4.73 -9.55
C LYS A 106 18.44 -3.58 -9.46
N ASP A 107 18.02 -2.37 -9.85
CA ASP A 107 18.84 -1.16 -9.81
C ASP A 107 18.03 0.01 -9.23
N PRO A 108 17.97 0.13 -7.90
CA PRO A 108 17.16 1.14 -7.22
C PRO A 108 17.83 2.52 -7.14
N GLU A 109 18.93 2.78 -7.88
CA GLU A 109 19.74 3.99 -7.71
C GLU A 109 18.95 5.29 -7.95
N GLU A 110 18.08 5.32 -8.97
CA GLU A 110 17.24 6.48 -9.28
C GLU A 110 16.25 6.77 -8.13
N MET A 111 15.56 5.74 -7.62
CA MET A 111 14.64 5.85 -6.50
C MET A 111 15.36 6.25 -5.21
N ASN A 112 16.52 5.68 -4.96
CA ASN A 112 17.36 6.04 -3.81
C ASN A 112 17.78 7.51 -3.82
N LYS A 113 18.12 8.04 -4.99
CA LYS A 113 18.45 9.47 -5.17
C LYS A 113 17.24 10.37 -4.97
N TYR A 114 16.08 9.96 -5.49
CA TYR A 114 14.87 10.77 -5.43
C TYR A 114 14.34 10.91 -3.99
N PHE A 115 14.23 9.78 -3.29
CA PHE A 115 13.68 9.76 -1.93
C PHE A 115 14.72 9.96 -0.82
N GLU A 116 16.01 9.96 -1.15
CA GLU A 116 17.12 10.03 -0.18
C GLU A 116 17.14 8.85 0.83
N PHE A 117 16.53 7.72 0.47
CA PHE A 117 16.55 6.46 1.23
C PHE A 117 17.30 5.37 0.46
N ILE A 118 18.02 4.52 1.18
CA ILE A 118 18.80 3.44 0.57
C ILE A 118 17.98 2.16 0.58
N VAL A 119 17.67 1.66 -0.60
CA VAL A 119 17.15 0.32 -0.87
C VAL A 119 18.28 -0.50 -1.49
N GLU A 120 18.53 -1.68 -0.96
CA GLU A 120 19.48 -2.63 -1.55
C GLU A 120 18.85 -3.30 -2.79
N PRO A 121 19.63 -3.66 -3.83
CA PRO A 121 19.12 -4.40 -4.98
C PRO A 121 18.38 -5.68 -4.56
N ILE A 122 17.22 -5.93 -5.16
CA ILE A 122 16.39 -7.11 -4.95
C ILE A 122 16.42 -7.95 -6.22
N GLU A 123 16.91 -9.17 -6.10
CA GLU A 123 17.04 -10.13 -7.20
C GLU A 123 16.12 -11.35 -6.99
N ASN A 124 16.00 -12.20 -8.01
CA ASN A 124 15.21 -13.44 -7.98
C ASN A 124 13.72 -13.19 -7.68
N VAL A 125 13.16 -12.17 -8.31
CA VAL A 125 11.74 -11.82 -8.20
C VAL A 125 10.94 -12.52 -9.30
N THR A 126 9.89 -13.21 -8.91
CA THR A 126 8.90 -13.81 -9.84
C THR A 126 8.00 -12.69 -10.38
N PRO A 127 7.99 -12.47 -11.71
CA PRO A 127 7.17 -11.41 -12.31
C PRO A 127 5.68 -11.76 -12.28
N LEU A 128 4.86 -10.76 -12.04
CA LEU A 128 3.40 -10.80 -12.12
C LEU A 128 2.89 -9.75 -13.13
N LYS A 129 1.70 -9.99 -13.66
CA LYS A 129 0.96 -9.07 -14.53
C LYS A 129 -0.54 -9.19 -14.31
N GLU A 130 -1.31 -8.37 -15.00
CA GLU A 130 -2.78 -8.39 -14.98
C GLU A 130 -3.35 -9.79 -15.19
N ASN A 131 -4.31 -10.16 -14.33
CA ASN A 131 -5.01 -11.44 -14.31
C ASN A 131 -4.18 -12.68 -13.92
N ASP A 132 -2.93 -12.51 -13.51
CA ASP A 132 -2.20 -13.61 -12.89
C ASP A 132 -2.88 -14.02 -11.57
N THR A 133 -2.69 -15.28 -11.18
CA THR A 133 -3.24 -15.82 -9.94
C THR A 133 -2.12 -16.34 -9.03
N ILE A 134 -2.31 -16.14 -7.74
CA ILE A 134 -1.43 -16.69 -6.69
C ILE A 134 -2.26 -17.66 -5.87
N ASP A 135 -1.80 -18.91 -5.79
CA ASP A 135 -2.42 -19.93 -4.96
C ASP A 135 -1.74 -20.05 -3.60
N LEU A 136 -2.55 -20.02 -2.55
CA LEU A 136 -2.18 -20.31 -1.17
C LEU A 136 -2.93 -21.57 -0.70
N ASN A 137 -2.52 -22.74 -1.17
CA ASN A 137 -3.13 -24.04 -0.84
C ASN A 137 -4.65 -24.07 -1.11
N GLY A 138 -5.07 -23.62 -2.30
CA GLY A 138 -6.48 -23.57 -2.71
C GLY A 138 -7.21 -22.25 -2.38
N PHE A 139 -6.53 -21.30 -1.74
CA PHE A 139 -7.01 -19.93 -1.61
C PHE A 139 -6.38 -19.08 -2.73
N GLU A 140 -7.14 -18.90 -3.81
CA GLU A 140 -6.68 -18.19 -5.01
C GLU A 140 -6.90 -16.69 -4.90
N LEU A 141 -5.84 -15.94 -5.25
CA LEU A 141 -5.82 -14.46 -5.30
C LEU A 141 -5.57 -14.03 -6.73
N SER A 142 -6.23 -12.98 -7.18
CA SER A 142 -6.05 -12.43 -8.54
C SER A 142 -5.31 -11.10 -8.49
N ILE A 143 -4.42 -10.88 -9.47
CA ILE A 143 -3.64 -9.66 -9.61
C ILE A 143 -4.34 -8.70 -10.57
N TYR A 144 -4.44 -7.44 -10.15
CA TYR A 144 -4.94 -6.33 -10.95
C TYR A 144 -3.90 -5.22 -11.02
N GLU A 145 -3.63 -4.71 -12.22
CA GLU A 145 -2.80 -3.53 -12.41
C GLU A 145 -3.55 -2.26 -12.05
N PHE A 146 -2.98 -1.42 -11.19
CA PHE A 146 -3.49 -0.11 -10.82
C PHE A 146 -2.39 0.94 -10.99
N PHE A 147 -2.01 1.18 -12.24
CA PHE A 147 -0.97 2.14 -12.58
C PHE A 147 -1.40 3.58 -12.30
N GLY A 148 -0.41 4.43 -12.06
CA GLY A 148 -0.60 5.86 -11.87
C GLY A 148 0.22 6.44 -10.74
N HIS A 149 0.10 5.92 -9.52
CA HIS A 149 1.05 6.22 -8.44
C HIS A 149 2.47 5.82 -8.85
N THR A 150 2.62 4.58 -9.31
CA THR A 150 3.76 4.09 -10.07
C THR A 150 3.29 3.24 -11.25
N GLN A 151 4.20 2.90 -12.17
CA GLN A 151 3.89 2.09 -13.35
C GLN A 151 4.06 0.57 -13.10
N ASP A 152 4.28 0.19 -11.86
CA ASP A 152 4.37 -1.19 -11.36
C ASP A 152 3.38 -1.47 -10.23
N SER A 153 2.48 -0.53 -9.91
CA SER A 153 1.48 -0.69 -8.87
C SER A 153 0.47 -1.78 -9.21
N ILE A 154 0.29 -2.72 -8.28
CA ILE A 154 -0.70 -3.81 -8.39
C ILE A 154 -1.59 -3.88 -7.15
N GLY A 155 -2.80 -4.41 -7.39
CA GLY A 155 -3.73 -4.82 -6.34
C GLY A 155 -3.88 -6.33 -6.29
N VAL A 156 -4.11 -6.84 -5.09
CA VAL A 156 -4.37 -8.26 -4.81
C VAL A 156 -5.83 -8.43 -4.44
N TYR A 157 -6.59 -9.11 -5.29
CA TYR A 157 -8.01 -9.35 -5.09
C TYR A 157 -8.28 -10.72 -4.47
N ASP A 158 -8.89 -10.68 -3.30
CA ASP A 158 -9.45 -11.82 -2.59
C ASP A 158 -10.93 -11.95 -2.95
N LYS A 159 -11.25 -12.87 -3.86
CA LYS A 159 -12.61 -13.13 -4.32
C LYS A 159 -13.50 -13.73 -3.23
N VAL A 160 -12.93 -14.49 -2.30
CA VAL A 160 -13.69 -15.17 -1.24
C VAL A 160 -14.28 -14.13 -0.27
N HIS A 161 -13.48 -13.17 0.16
CA HIS A 161 -13.89 -12.11 1.08
C HIS A 161 -14.23 -10.80 0.38
N LYS A 162 -14.20 -10.77 -0.97
CA LYS A 162 -14.47 -9.58 -1.79
C LYS A 162 -13.68 -8.35 -1.34
N ASN A 163 -12.40 -8.57 -1.00
CA ASN A 163 -11.48 -7.55 -0.55
C ASN A 163 -10.38 -7.32 -1.60
N ILE A 164 -9.99 -6.08 -1.81
CA ILE A 164 -8.85 -5.74 -2.65
C ILE A 164 -7.81 -4.99 -1.86
N ILE A 165 -6.56 -5.45 -1.92
CA ILE A 165 -5.40 -4.84 -1.26
C ILE A 165 -4.64 -4.08 -2.33
N VAL A 166 -4.51 -2.76 -2.22
CA VAL A 166 -4.05 -1.89 -3.32
C VAL A 166 -2.73 -1.16 -3.07
N GLY A 167 -2.06 -1.39 -1.93
CA GLY A 167 -0.89 -0.57 -1.56
C GLY A 167 -1.24 0.91 -1.57
N ASP A 168 -0.44 1.71 -2.29
CA ASP A 168 -0.62 3.16 -2.45
C ASP A 168 -1.24 3.54 -3.81
N ALA A 169 -1.63 2.53 -4.61
CA ALA A 169 -2.07 2.75 -5.99
C ALA A 169 -3.27 3.70 -6.14
N ILE A 170 -4.06 3.88 -5.09
CA ILE A 170 -5.31 4.64 -5.13
C ILE A 170 -5.25 5.91 -4.30
N MET A 171 -4.88 5.81 -3.04
CA MET A 171 -4.69 6.92 -2.10
C MET A 171 -4.19 6.44 -0.75
N ASP A 172 -3.76 7.39 0.08
CA ASP A 172 -3.52 7.18 1.51
C ASP A 172 -4.65 7.81 2.31
N LEU A 173 -5.21 7.08 3.25
CA LEU A 173 -6.26 7.57 4.15
C LEU A 173 -5.97 7.08 5.56
N ILE A 174 -5.17 7.86 6.29
CA ILE A 174 -4.76 7.56 7.66
C ILE A 174 -5.82 8.13 8.61
N ASP A 175 -6.15 7.39 9.66
CA ASP A 175 -7.06 7.83 10.74
C ASP A 175 -8.45 8.40 10.31
N ASN A 176 -8.91 8.18 9.08
CA ASN A 176 -10.10 8.73 8.43
C ASN A 176 -10.08 10.25 8.17
N GLU A 177 -9.12 10.97 8.71
CA GLU A 177 -9.04 12.42 8.63
C GLU A 177 -7.83 12.90 7.81
N THR A 178 -6.80 12.06 7.74
CA THR A 178 -5.55 12.38 7.05
C THR A 178 -5.54 11.72 5.67
N TYR A 179 -5.86 12.51 4.65
CA TYR A 179 -5.91 12.09 3.26
C TYR A 179 -4.69 12.60 2.50
N PHE A 180 -4.04 11.73 1.75
CA PHE A 180 -3.06 12.09 0.73
C PHE A 180 -3.43 11.46 -0.61
N PRO A 181 -3.49 12.25 -1.69
CA PRO A 181 -3.69 11.71 -3.02
C PRO A 181 -2.41 11.00 -3.50
N ALA A 182 -2.56 9.93 -4.27
CA ALA A 182 -1.44 9.14 -4.81
C ALA A 182 -0.67 9.86 -5.95
N LEU A 183 -0.33 11.14 -5.78
CA LEU A 183 0.26 12.02 -6.82
C LEU A 183 1.73 12.40 -6.53
N TYR A 184 2.52 11.47 -6.06
CA TYR A 184 3.93 11.73 -5.74
C TYR A 184 4.84 10.62 -6.29
N GLY A 185 6.11 10.97 -6.46
CA GLY A 185 7.13 10.08 -7.00
C GLY A 185 7.47 10.33 -8.46
N PRO A 186 8.64 9.84 -8.92
CA PRO A 186 9.17 10.11 -10.25
C PRO A 186 8.41 9.39 -11.37
N HIS A 187 7.67 8.31 -11.03
CA HIS A 187 6.94 7.49 -11.99
C HIS A 187 5.43 7.75 -12.00
N PHE A 188 5.00 8.84 -11.37
CA PHE A 188 3.60 9.26 -11.33
C PHE A 188 3.08 9.60 -12.74
N ASP A 189 1.91 9.05 -13.09
CA ASP A 189 1.16 9.38 -14.29
C ASP A 189 -0.32 9.57 -13.97
N GLU A 190 -0.80 10.79 -14.12
CA GLU A 190 -2.18 11.16 -13.77
C GLU A 190 -3.23 10.41 -14.59
N GLN A 191 -2.99 10.23 -15.90
CA GLN A 191 -3.98 9.56 -16.74
C GLN A 191 -4.14 8.10 -16.34
N SER A 192 -3.04 7.43 -16.05
CA SER A 192 -3.05 6.06 -15.54
C SER A 192 -3.74 5.96 -14.18
N LEU A 193 -3.52 6.92 -13.28
CA LEU A 193 -4.22 6.97 -11.98
C LEU A 193 -5.73 7.13 -12.16
N LEU A 194 -6.18 8.03 -13.03
CA LEU A 194 -7.60 8.20 -13.32
C LEU A 194 -8.23 6.96 -13.94
N ASN A 195 -7.51 6.24 -14.81
CA ASN A 195 -7.94 4.96 -15.36
C ASN A 195 -8.04 3.88 -14.26
N SER A 196 -7.10 3.88 -13.29
CA SER A 196 -7.14 2.98 -12.14
C SER A 196 -8.34 3.25 -11.23
N PHE A 197 -8.74 4.53 -11.05
CA PHE A 197 -9.98 4.87 -10.36
C PHE A 197 -11.22 4.35 -11.09
N ASP A 198 -11.27 4.54 -12.42
CA ASP A 198 -12.39 4.06 -13.24
C ASP A 198 -12.46 2.52 -13.23
N LYS A 199 -11.30 1.82 -13.24
CA LYS A 199 -11.20 0.37 -13.09
C LYS A 199 -11.73 -0.10 -11.74
N LEU A 200 -11.28 0.51 -10.64
CA LEU A 200 -11.75 0.17 -9.29
C LEU A 200 -13.25 0.42 -9.14
N GLN A 201 -13.76 1.53 -9.69
CA GLN A 201 -15.21 1.81 -9.74
C GLN A 201 -15.99 0.76 -10.54
N GLY A 202 -15.41 0.25 -11.64
CA GLY A 202 -15.99 -0.84 -12.43
C GLY A 202 -16.04 -2.19 -11.68
N MET A 203 -15.22 -2.35 -10.64
CA MET A 203 -15.22 -3.55 -9.76
C MET A 203 -16.18 -3.41 -8.57
N LYS A 204 -16.87 -2.29 -8.39
CA LYS A 204 -17.69 -1.96 -7.22
C LYS A 204 -18.61 -3.09 -6.76
N ASP A 205 -19.29 -3.75 -7.68
CA ASP A 205 -20.25 -4.81 -7.38
C ASP A 205 -19.58 -6.13 -6.95
N GLN A 206 -18.28 -6.25 -7.16
CA GLN A 206 -17.47 -7.41 -6.78
C GLN A 206 -16.77 -7.23 -5.44
N LEU A 207 -16.76 -5.99 -4.91
CA LEU A 207 -16.01 -5.61 -3.73
C LEU A 207 -16.93 -5.28 -2.55
N GLU A 208 -16.55 -5.73 -1.36
CA GLU A 208 -17.15 -5.36 -0.08
C GLU A 208 -16.19 -4.54 0.79
N SER A 209 -14.88 -4.56 0.46
CA SER A 209 -13.85 -3.82 1.19
C SER A 209 -12.62 -3.52 0.35
N ILE A 210 -11.86 -2.52 0.79
CA ILE A 210 -10.54 -2.16 0.28
C ILE A 210 -9.55 -2.05 1.42
N SER A 211 -8.33 -2.54 1.19
CA SER A 211 -7.22 -2.52 2.13
C SER A 211 -6.13 -1.59 1.60
N LEU A 212 -5.81 -0.54 2.35
CA LEU A 212 -4.83 0.49 2.01
C LEU A 212 -3.53 0.27 2.78
N ALA A 213 -2.39 0.60 2.20
CA ALA A 213 -1.14 0.59 2.96
C ALA A 213 -1.12 1.70 4.02
N HIS A 214 -1.63 2.89 3.73
CA HIS A 214 -1.74 4.00 4.68
C HIS A 214 -3.20 4.43 4.96
N PHE A 215 -3.96 3.85 5.85
CA PHE A 215 -3.87 2.74 6.77
C PHE A 215 -5.23 2.03 6.91
N GLY A 216 -5.22 0.68 6.91
CA GLY A 216 -6.37 -0.11 7.36
C GLY A 216 -7.31 -0.60 6.26
N VAL A 217 -8.41 -1.22 6.69
CA VAL A 217 -9.42 -1.84 5.80
C VAL A 217 -10.74 -1.08 5.91
N TYR A 218 -11.23 -0.59 4.79
CA TYR A 218 -12.51 0.12 4.68
C TYR A 218 -13.57 -0.81 4.11
N SER A 219 -14.75 -0.89 4.74
CA SER A 219 -15.85 -1.76 4.35
C SER A 219 -17.22 -1.11 4.61
N GLY A 220 -18.30 -1.68 4.05
CA GLY A 220 -19.67 -1.18 4.22
C GLY A 220 -19.84 0.25 3.68
N ASP A 221 -20.56 1.10 4.40
CA ASP A 221 -20.88 2.47 3.97
C ASP A 221 -19.62 3.33 3.80
N ASP A 222 -18.59 3.12 4.61
CA ASP A 222 -17.32 3.84 4.50
C ASP A 222 -16.63 3.52 3.18
N PHE A 223 -16.61 2.24 2.76
CA PHE A 223 -16.08 1.82 1.48
C PHE A 223 -16.90 2.36 0.30
N GLN A 224 -18.23 2.32 0.38
CA GLN A 224 -19.09 2.84 -0.69
C GLN A 224 -18.90 4.35 -0.88
N SER A 225 -18.89 5.11 0.24
CA SER A 225 -18.65 6.55 0.22
C SER A 225 -17.28 6.92 -0.34
N PHE A 226 -16.27 6.09 -0.01
CA PHE A 226 -14.92 6.20 -0.54
C PHE A 226 -14.91 6.07 -2.05
N LEU A 227 -15.48 5.00 -2.60
CA LEU A 227 -15.52 4.77 -4.06
C LEU A 227 -16.27 5.84 -4.80
N ASP A 228 -17.45 6.22 -4.33
CA ASP A 228 -18.32 7.20 -4.99
C ASP A 228 -17.69 8.60 -5.03
N GLY A 229 -16.86 8.92 -4.05
CA GLY A 229 -16.17 10.23 -3.95
C GLY A 229 -14.75 10.28 -4.49
N LEU A 230 -14.12 9.14 -4.79
CA LEU A 230 -12.68 8.99 -5.02
C LEU A 230 -12.13 9.99 -6.06
N LYS A 231 -12.62 9.93 -7.29
CA LYS A 231 -12.13 10.76 -8.41
C LYS A 231 -12.38 12.25 -8.17
N ALA A 232 -13.56 12.59 -7.66
CA ALA A 232 -13.91 13.98 -7.36
C ALA A 232 -13.04 14.55 -6.23
N LYS A 233 -12.78 13.77 -5.19
CA LYS A 233 -11.91 14.16 -4.08
C LYS A 233 -10.48 14.40 -4.58
N TYR A 234 -9.94 13.47 -5.37
CA TYR A 234 -8.61 13.62 -5.97
C TYR A 234 -8.50 14.92 -6.78
N LEU A 235 -9.41 15.15 -7.74
CA LEU A 235 -9.36 16.33 -8.59
C LEU A 235 -9.50 17.64 -7.78
N ASN A 236 -10.40 17.68 -6.82
CA ASN A 236 -10.57 18.84 -5.94
C ASN A 236 -9.30 19.16 -5.13
N VAL A 237 -8.65 18.14 -4.59
CA VAL A 237 -7.41 18.32 -3.82
C VAL A 237 -6.26 18.76 -4.73
N LYS A 238 -6.09 18.12 -5.89
CA LYS A 238 -5.09 18.52 -6.88
C LYS A 238 -5.27 19.97 -7.31
N ASP A 239 -6.49 20.36 -7.70
CA ASP A 239 -6.80 21.72 -8.15
C ASP A 239 -6.55 22.75 -7.04
N SER A 240 -6.82 22.37 -5.78
CA SER A 240 -6.53 23.20 -4.61
C SER A 240 -5.04 23.42 -4.43
N ILE A 241 -4.22 22.36 -4.52
CA ILE A 241 -2.76 22.42 -4.43
C ILE A 241 -2.20 23.34 -5.54
N ILE A 242 -2.64 23.14 -6.79
CA ILE A 242 -2.23 23.96 -7.94
C ILE A 242 -2.61 25.44 -7.72
N LYS A 243 -3.82 25.69 -7.24
CA LYS A 243 -4.29 27.05 -6.93
C LYS A 243 -3.40 27.70 -5.90
N TRP A 244 -3.16 27.07 -4.76
CA TRP A 244 -2.31 27.62 -3.69
C TRP A 244 -0.88 27.86 -4.14
N TYR A 245 -0.29 26.94 -4.91
CA TYR A 245 1.04 27.13 -5.47
C TYR A 245 1.10 28.32 -6.45
N ASN A 246 0.05 28.56 -7.24
CA ASN A 246 -0.04 29.74 -8.11
C ASN A 246 -0.26 31.05 -7.35
N GLU A 247 -0.90 31.01 -6.18
CA GLU A 247 -1.05 32.17 -5.27
C GLU A 247 0.28 32.52 -4.60
N ASN A 248 1.01 31.52 -4.12
CA ASN A 248 2.33 31.67 -3.53
C ASN A 248 3.15 30.40 -3.80
N PRO A 249 4.18 30.41 -4.67
CA PRO A 249 5.00 29.26 -5.04
C PRO A 249 6.02 28.90 -3.93
N ASP A 250 5.52 28.67 -2.74
CA ASP A 250 6.25 28.29 -1.54
C ASP A 250 5.66 27.00 -0.95
N GLY A 251 6.50 26.00 -0.68
CA GLY A 251 6.08 24.70 -0.18
C GLY A 251 5.44 24.76 1.21
N ASP A 252 5.96 25.60 2.09
CA ASP A 252 5.43 25.77 3.45
C ASP A 252 4.04 26.40 3.40
N TYR A 253 3.82 27.40 2.54
CA TYR A 253 2.51 27.99 2.31
C TYR A 253 1.49 26.95 1.82
N VAL A 254 1.85 26.13 0.85
CA VAL A 254 0.96 25.08 0.33
C VAL A 254 0.66 24.04 1.41
N THR A 255 1.66 23.68 2.22
CA THR A 255 1.50 22.74 3.34
C THR A 255 0.55 23.28 4.40
N GLU A 256 0.69 24.55 4.79
CA GLU A 256 -0.24 25.21 5.74
C GLU A 256 -1.67 25.18 5.20
N LYS A 257 -1.86 25.52 3.92
CA LYS A 257 -3.18 25.47 3.26
C LYS A 257 -3.74 24.07 3.20
N TYR A 258 -2.91 23.07 2.92
CA TYR A 258 -3.31 21.67 2.92
C TYR A 258 -3.80 21.23 4.31
N GLN A 259 -3.02 21.52 5.35
CA GLN A 259 -3.42 21.24 6.73
C GLN A 259 -4.74 21.92 7.10
N GLU A 260 -4.90 23.20 6.70
CA GLU A 260 -6.08 23.98 7.07
C GLU A 260 -7.36 23.50 6.38
N HIS A 261 -7.29 23.08 5.11
CA HIS A 261 -8.47 22.86 4.28
C HIS A 261 -8.72 21.39 3.93
N ILE A 262 -7.69 20.55 3.87
CA ILE A 262 -7.82 19.15 3.46
C ILE A 262 -7.77 18.19 4.66
N ILE A 263 -6.85 18.44 5.61
CA ILE A 263 -6.65 17.56 6.76
C ILE A 263 -6.76 18.31 8.12
N PRO A 264 -7.78 19.17 8.33
CA PRO A 264 -7.85 20.03 9.51
C PRO A 264 -7.94 19.26 10.85
N ASN A 265 -8.39 18.02 10.82
CA ASN A 265 -8.58 17.17 11.99
C ASN A 265 -7.54 16.04 12.09
N SER A 266 -6.48 16.09 11.26
CA SER A 266 -5.43 15.09 11.30
C SER A 266 -4.82 14.96 12.70
N LYS A 267 -4.74 13.72 13.19
CA LYS A 267 -4.07 13.41 14.47
C LYS A 267 -2.57 13.17 14.27
N ILE A 268 -2.18 12.85 13.03
CA ILE A 268 -0.78 12.58 12.65
C ILE A 268 -0.05 13.89 12.37
N PHE A 269 -0.73 14.84 11.73
CA PHE A 269 -0.19 16.17 11.40
C PHE A 269 -1.07 17.26 12.02
N PRO A 270 -1.08 17.38 13.35
CA PRO A 270 -1.88 18.40 14.02
C PRO A 270 -1.39 19.81 13.63
N LYS A 271 -2.32 20.74 13.54
CA LYS A 271 -1.98 22.16 13.42
C LYS A 271 -1.27 22.62 14.70
N GLU A 272 -0.10 23.23 14.59
CA GLU A 272 0.65 23.79 15.74
C GLU A 272 -0.12 24.89 16.48
#